data_d54602461b88a7d1445b006276265b13
#
_entry.id   d54602461b88a7d1445b006276265b13
#
_cell.length_a   1.000
_cell.length_b   1.000
_cell.length_c   1.000
_cell.angle_alpha   90.00
_cell.angle_beta   90.00
_cell.angle_gamma   90.00
#
_symmetry.space_group_name_H-M   'P 1'
#
loop_
_entity.id
_entity.type
_entity.pdbx_description
1 polymer ?
#
loop_
_entity_poly.entity_id
_entity_poly.type
_entity_poly.pdbx_seq_one_letter_code
_entity_poly.pdbx_strand_id
1 'polypeptide(L)'
;AAIVEIVVHDRAEVKYSTVQNWYPGDKDGKGGIYNFVTKRGMCKGDHSKLSWTQVETGSAITWKYPSCVLAGDHSVGEFYSVAVTNNYQQADTGTKMIHIGKNTRSTIVSKGISAGRSQNSYRGLVKVLPSAENARNFTQCDSLLLSSDCGAHTFPYMEILNDSAVVEHEATTSKINED
;
A
#
# COMPACT_ATOMS: atom_id res chain seq x y z
N ALA A 1 -16.61 -1.21 -7.43
CA ALA A 1 -15.95 -0.05 -6.81
C ALA A 1 -16.46 0.14 -5.38
N ALA A 2 -15.62 0.62 -4.49
CA ALA A 2 -15.97 0.91 -3.12
C ALA A 2 -15.21 2.15 -2.61
N ILE A 3 -15.82 2.86 -1.67
CA ILE A 3 -15.19 3.95 -0.92
C ILE A 3 -15.31 3.62 0.56
N VAL A 4 -14.19 3.72 1.29
CA VAL A 4 -14.13 3.53 2.75
C VAL A 4 -13.46 4.75 3.35
N GLU A 5 -14.08 5.36 4.34
CA GLU A 5 -13.53 6.49 5.09
C GLU A 5 -13.52 6.17 6.58
N ILE A 6 -12.37 6.35 7.24
CA ILE A 6 -12.18 6.07 8.66
C ILE A 6 -11.53 7.28 9.33
N VAL A 7 -12.15 7.78 10.38
CA VAL A 7 -11.58 8.81 11.26
C VAL A 7 -11.33 8.19 12.62
N VAL A 8 -10.07 8.30 13.09
CA VAL A 8 -9.63 7.72 14.36
C VAL A 8 -9.38 8.86 15.35
N HIS A 9 -10.07 8.83 16.48
CA HIS A 9 -9.98 9.82 17.55
C HIS A 9 -8.91 9.43 18.59
N ASP A 10 -8.74 10.27 19.62
CA ASP A 10 -7.69 10.12 20.63
C ASP A 10 -7.60 8.70 21.20
N ARG A 11 -6.40 8.14 21.19
CA ARG A 11 -6.06 6.82 21.73
C ARG A 11 -6.87 5.64 21.17
N ALA A 12 -7.66 5.89 20.11
CA ALA A 12 -8.38 4.81 19.44
C ALA A 12 -7.46 4.06 18.47
N GLU A 13 -7.66 2.78 18.34
CA GLU A 13 -6.97 1.91 17.39
C GLU A 13 -7.98 1.23 16.47
N VAL A 14 -7.74 1.31 15.17
CA VAL A 14 -8.57 0.64 14.15
C VAL A 14 -7.67 -0.21 13.27
N LYS A 15 -8.02 -1.49 13.12
CA LYS A 15 -7.46 -2.41 12.13
C LYS A 15 -8.53 -2.75 11.11
N TYR A 16 -8.27 -2.43 9.86
CA TYR A 16 -9.19 -2.72 8.75
C TYR A 16 -8.51 -3.68 7.78
N SER A 17 -9.01 -4.90 7.73
CA SER A 17 -8.44 -5.97 6.89
C SER A 17 -9.39 -6.34 5.76
N THR A 18 -8.85 -6.57 4.57
CA THR A 18 -9.60 -7.06 3.41
C THR A 18 -8.83 -8.16 2.69
N VAL A 19 -9.56 -9.20 2.30
CA VAL A 19 -9.12 -10.18 1.32
C VAL A 19 -10.07 -10.08 0.14
N GLN A 20 -9.54 -9.80 -1.04
CA GLN A 20 -10.34 -9.67 -2.25
C GLN A 20 -9.86 -10.66 -3.30
N ASN A 21 -10.78 -11.52 -3.73
CA ASN A 21 -10.57 -12.55 -4.72
C ASN A 21 -11.75 -12.55 -5.70
N TRP A 22 -11.70 -11.65 -6.67
CA TRP A 22 -12.72 -11.51 -7.69
C TRP A 22 -12.36 -12.32 -8.94
N TYR A 23 -13.33 -12.58 -9.79
CA TYR A 23 -13.11 -13.30 -11.03
C TYR A 23 -12.09 -12.57 -11.94
N PRO A 24 -10.97 -13.22 -12.29
CA PRO A 24 -9.87 -12.58 -13.02
C PRO A 24 -10.05 -12.54 -14.55
N GLY A 25 -11.06 -13.20 -15.07
CA GLY A 25 -11.25 -13.47 -16.49
C GLY A 25 -11.02 -14.94 -16.85
N ASP A 26 -11.28 -15.27 -18.10
CA ASP A 26 -11.03 -16.60 -18.65
C ASP A 26 -9.52 -16.83 -18.89
N LYS A 27 -9.18 -17.99 -19.49
CA LYS A 27 -7.79 -18.37 -19.81
C LYS A 27 -7.09 -17.36 -20.74
N ASP A 28 -7.84 -16.58 -21.49
CA ASP A 28 -7.34 -15.54 -22.40
C ASP A 28 -7.37 -14.14 -21.77
N GLY A 29 -7.72 -14.05 -20.47
CA GLY A 29 -7.80 -12.80 -19.69
C GLY A 29 -9.02 -11.95 -19.99
N LYS A 30 -10.08 -12.53 -20.58
CA LYS A 30 -11.29 -11.79 -20.97
C LYS A 30 -12.43 -11.93 -19.95
N GLY A 31 -13.25 -10.89 -19.84
CA GLY A 31 -14.48 -10.90 -19.03
C GLY A 31 -14.25 -10.81 -17.53
N GLY A 32 -13.04 -10.47 -17.09
CA GLY A 32 -12.72 -10.34 -15.68
C GLY A 32 -13.27 -9.06 -15.02
N ILE A 33 -13.34 -9.07 -13.69
CA ILE A 33 -13.85 -7.96 -12.89
C ILE A 33 -12.77 -6.89 -12.69
N TYR A 34 -13.15 -5.62 -12.76
CA TYR A 34 -12.32 -4.47 -12.41
C TYR A 34 -12.63 -4.05 -10.98
N ASN A 35 -11.59 -4.07 -10.15
CA ASN A 35 -11.67 -3.78 -8.72
C ASN A 35 -11.05 -2.42 -8.41
N PHE A 36 -11.88 -1.37 -8.37
CA PHE A 36 -11.46 -0.01 -8.05
C PHE A 36 -11.95 0.36 -6.64
N VAL A 37 -10.99 0.61 -5.73
CA VAL A 37 -11.30 0.89 -4.33
C VAL A 37 -10.52 2.12 -3.86
N THR A 38 -11.23 3.06 -3.26
CA THR A 38 -10.65 4.19 -2.54
C THR A 38 -10.83 3.98 -1.05
N LYS A 39 -9.73 4.03 -0.30
CA LYS A 39 -9.74 4.02 1.17
C LYS A 39 -9.05 5.27 1.69
N ARG A 40 -9.68 5.97 2.60
CA ARG A 40 -9.15 7.17 3.23
C ARG A 40 -9.18 7.02 4.73
N GLY A 41 -8.03 7.20 5.37
CA GLY A 41 -7.90 7.18 6.80
C GLY A 41 -7.37 8.49 7.34
N MET A 42 -7.90 8.94 8.48
CA MET A 42 -7.40 10.09 9.20
C MET A 42 -7.23 9.72 10.68
N CYS A 43 -5.99 9.68 11.15
CA CYS A 43 -5.65 9.66 12.55
C CYS A 43 -5.74 11.09 13.09
N LYS A 44 -6.96 11.52 13.42
CA LYS A 44 -7.26 12.89 13.85
C LYS A 44 -6.82 13.15 15.28
N GLY A 45 -6.96 12.14 16.12
CA GLY A 45 -6.67 12.25 17.56
C GLY A 45 -5.23 11.92 17.89
N ASP A 46 -4.77 12.41 19.06
CA ASP A 46 -3.45 12.09 19.58
C ASP A 46 -3.36 10.62 20.00
N HIS A 47 -2.18 10.01 19.76
CA HIS A 47 -1.93 8.59 20.03
C HIS A 47 -2.92 7.65 19.31
N SER A 48 -3.58 8.11 18.26
CA SER A 48 -4.47 7.28 17.45
C SER A 48 -3.69 6.36 16.52
N LYS A 49 -4.29 5.23 16.15
CA LYS A 49 -3.65 4.26 15.27
C LYS A 49 -4.62 3.73 14.21
N LEU A 50 -4.17 3.73 12.95
CA LEU A 50 -4.88 3.08 11.86
C LEU A 50 -3.98 2.10 11.12
N SER A 51 -4.41 0.85 11.05
CA SER A 51 -3.72 -0.21 10.30
C SER A 51 -4.59 -0.70 9.15
N TRP A 52 -4.10 -0.55 7.93
CA TRP A 52 -4.67 -1.14 6.73
C TRP A 52 -3.97 -2.45 6.42
N THR A 53 -4.71 -3.54 6.32
CA THR A 53 -4.20 -4.83 5.83
C THR A 53 -5.00 -5.25 4.61
N GLN A 54 -4.34 -5.60 3.52
CA GLN A 54 -5.01 -6.04 2.31
C GLN A 54 -4.30 -7.18 1.61
N VAL A 55 -5.10 -8.10 1.09
CA VAL A 55 -4.67 -9.21 0.23
C VAL A 55 -5.50 -9.14 -1.05
N GLU A 56 -4.84 -9.00 -2.18
CA GLU A 56 -5.44 -8.93 -3.50
C GLU A 56 -4.99 -10.15 -4.30
N THR A 57 -5.93 -11.04 -4.62
CA THR A 57 -5.62 -12.30 -5.30
C THR A 57 -6.48 -12.57 -6.53
N GLY A 58 -7.30 -11.65 -6.93
CA GLY A 58 -8.22 -11.81 -8.04
C GLY A 58 -8.32 -10.55 -8.88
N SER A 59 -9.42 -10.41 -9.60
CA SER A 59 -9.70 -9.33 -10.55
C SER A 59 -8.82 -9.36 -11.80
N ALA A 60 -9.36 -8.90 -12.93
CA ALA A 60 -8.56 -8.64 -14.11
C ALA A 60 -7.67 -7.42 -13.92
N ILE A 61 -8.24 -6.37 -13.32
CA ILE A 61 -7.53 -5.14 -12.96
C ILE A 61 -7.89 -4.76 -11.53
N THR A 62 -6.88 -4.57 -10.68
CA THR A 62 -7.01 -3.98 -9.35
C THR A 62 -6.35 -2.62 -9.33
N TRP A 63 -7.08 -1.60 -8.85
CA TRP A 63 -6.56 -0.26 -8.63
C TRP A 63 -6.97 0.24 -7.25
N LYS A 64 -6.00 0.27 -6.30
CA LYS A 64 -6.31 0.44 -4.89
C LYS A 64 -5.20 1.14 -4.12
N TYR A 65 -5.51 2.35 -3.65
CA TYR A 65 -4.57 3.19 -2.90
C TYR A 65 -5.17 3.68 -1.59
N PRO A 66 -5.06 2.89 -0.49
CA PRO A 66 -5.37 3.40 0.84
C PRO A 66 -4.50 4.60 1.20
N SER A 67 -5.07 5.53 1.92
CA SER A 67 -4.32 6.66 2.47
C SER A 67 -4.47 6.74 3.99
N CYS A 68 -3.47 7.30 4.66
CA CYS A 68 -3.52 7.63 6.07
C CYS A 68 -2.93 9.00 6.31
N VAL A 69 -3.73 9.92 6.85
CA VAL A 69 -3.31 11.24 7.29
C VAL A 69 -3.08 11.17 8.80
N LEU A 70 -1.84 11.44 9.24
CA LEU A 70 -1.41 11.41 10.63
C LEU A 70 -1.45 12.84 11.18
N ALA A 71 -2.64 13.29 11.60
CA ALA A 71 -2.91 14.66 12.02
C ALA A 71 -2.68 14.87 13.52
N GLY A 72 -3.04 13.90 14.36
CA GLY A 72 -2.79 13.95 15.81
C GLY A 72 -1.33 13.66 16.14
N ASP A 73 -0.83 14.24 17.23
CA ASP A 73 0.50 13.98 17.74
C ASP A 73 0.64 12.52 18.18
N HIS A 74 1.82 11.92 17.96
CA HIS A 74 2.10 10.52 18.26
C HIS A 74 1.19 9.52 17.53
N SER A 75 0.47 9.94 16.49
CA SER A 75 -0.38 9.02 15.73
C SER A 75 0.44 8.05 14.87
N VAL A 76 -0.14 6.88 14.62
CA VAL A 76 0.52 5.77 13.92
C VAL A 76 -0.32 5.30 12.74
N GLY A 77 0.31 5.19 11.56
CA GLY A 77 -0.28 4.63 10.35
C GLY A 77 0.46 3.37 9.90
N GLU A 78 -0.26 2.30 9.63
CA GLU A 78 0.34 1.07 9.11
C GLU A 78 -0.34 0.63 7.82
N PHE A 79 0.45 0.13 6.89
CA PHE A 79 -0.04 -0.47 5.66
C PHE A 79 0.69 -1.76 5.37
N TYR A 80 -0.06 -2.85 5.35
CA TYR A 80 0.41 -4.18 5.00
C TYR A 80 -0.36 -4.67 3.77
N SER A 81 0.34 -4.97 2.69
CA SER A 81 -0.27 -5.38 1.42
C SER A 81 0.42 -6.59 0.82
N VAL A 82 -0.39 -7.54 0.36
CA VAL A 82 0.06 -8.63 -0.49
C VAL A 82 -0.78 -8.63 -1.76
N ALA A 83 -0.14 -8.54 -2.93
CA ALA A 83 -0.79 -8.67 -4.22
C ALA A 83 -0.23 -9.90 -4.94
N VAL A 84 -1.10 -10.87 -5.24
CA VAL A 84 -0.75 -12.09 -5.97
C VAL A 84 -1.48 -12.07 -7.30
N THR A 85 -0.74 -12.05 -8.38
CA THR A 85 -1.29 -11.97 -9.74
C THR A 85 -0.77 -13.09 -10.62
N ASN A 86 -1.61 -13.56 -11.53
CA ASN A 86 -1.30 -14.63 -12.48
C ASN A 86 -1.94 -14.33 -13.84
N ASN A 87 -1.57 -15.09 -14.88
CA ASN A 87 -2.08 -14.96 -16.23
C ASN A 87 -1.93 -13.52 -16.76
N TYR A 88 -3.04 -12.82 -17.03
CA TYR A 88 -3.08 -11.46 -17.57
C TYR A 88 -3.50 -10.41 -16.53
N GLN A 89 -3.58 -10.78 -15.27
CA GLN A 89 -4.00 -9.88 -14.21
C GLN A 89 -3.06 -8.68 -14.07
N GLN A 90 -3.62 -7.53 -13.74
CA GLN A 90 -2.88 -6.31 -13.46
C GLN A 90 -3.29 -5.78 -12.08
N ALA A 91 -2.34 -5.60 -11.19
CA ALA A 91 -2.57 -4.97 -9.90
C ALA A 91 -1.70 -3.72 -9.76
N ASP A 92 -2.34 -2.57 -9.65
CA ASP A 92 -1.68 -1.31 -9.32
C ASP A 92 -2.16 -0.91 -7.92
N THR A 93 -1.31 -1.16 -6.93
CA THR A 93 -1.62 -0.95 -5.51
C THR A 93 -0.62 0.01 -4.88
N GLY A 94 -0.91 0.44 -3.68
CA GLY A 94 0.00 1.31 -2.95
C GLY A 94 -0.68 2.05 -1.83
N THR A 95 0.01 3.05 -1.29
CA THR A 95 -0.52 3.82 -0.16
C THR A 95 0.02 5.24 -0.15
N LYS A 96 -0.65 6.09 0.63
CA LYS A 96 -0.19 7.46 0.93
C LYS A 96 -0.14 7.63 2.44
N MET A 97 1.05 7.94 2.98
CA MET A 97 1.24 8.29 4.38
C MET A 97 1.60 9.78 4.46
N ILE A 98 0.74 10.56 5.11
CA ILE A 98 0.89 12.02 5.21
C ILE A 98 1.03 12.39 6.68
N HIS A 99 2.22 12.84 7.08
CA HIS A 99 2.54 13.25 8.43
C HIS A 99 2.31 14.74 8.62
N ILE A 100 1.47 15.12 9.59
CA ILE A 100 1.11 16.49 9.96
C ILE A 100 1.46 16.76 11.43
N GLY A 101 1.05 15.86 12.32
CA GLY A 101 1.33 15.93 13.76
C GLY A 101 2.78 15.59 14.09
N LYS A 102 3.20 15.93 15.31
CA LYS A 102 4.54 15.68 15.83
C LYS A 102 4.69 14.22 16.28
N ASN A 103 5.93 13.69 16.22
CA ASN A 103 6.28 12.34 16.67
C ASN A 103 5.43 11.23 16.02
N THR A 104 4.92 11.47 14.83
CA THR A 104 4.10 10.51 14.10
C THR A 104 4.94 9.40 13.50
N ARG A 105 4.35 8.22 13.33
CA ARG A 105 5.04 7.05 12.77
C ARG A 105 4.21 6.41 11.66
N SER A 106 4.88 5.96 10.60
CA SER A 106 4.24 5.12 9.59
C SER A 106 5.11 3.93 9.21
N THR A 107 4.44 2.81 8.92
CA THR A 107 5.06 1.59 8.42
C THR A 107 4.35 1.15 7.16
N ILE A 108 5.11 0.87 6.12
CA ILE A 108 4.61 0.36 4.85
C ILE A 108 5.34 -0.94 4.53
N VAL A 109 4.59 -2.04 4.40
CA VAL A 109 5.11 -3.31 3.91
C VAL A 109 4.24 -3.77 2.75
N SER A 110 4.80 -3.79 1.55
CA SER A 110 4.11 -4.20 0.34
C SER A 110 4.84 -5.37 -0.33
N LYS A 111 4.12 -6.46 -0.55
CA LYS A 111 4.65 -7.66 -1.19
C LYS A 111 3.86 -7.97 -2.44
N GLY A 112 4.56 -8.12 -3.57
CA GLY A 112 3.99 -8.47 -4.87
C GLY A 112 4.49 -9.84 -5.34
N ILE A 113 3.60 -10.72 -5.79
CA ILE A 113 3.94 -11.98 -6.44
C ILE A 113 3.30 -11.95 -7.82
N SER A 114 4.12 -12.12 -8.85
CA SER A 114 3.67 -12.12 -10.25
C SER A 114 4.02 -13.42 -10.94
N ALA A 115 3.05 -14.00 -11.63
CA ALA A 115 3.21 -15.22 -12.44
C ALA A 115 2.55 -15.06 -13.81
N GLY A 116 2.86 -15.96 -14.75
CA GLY A 116 2.31 -15.92 -16.11
C GLY A 116 2.75 -14.65 -16.85
N ARG A 117 1.79 -13.85 -17.30
CA ARG A 117 1.99 -12.56 -17.97
C ARG A 117 1.46 -11.38 -17.17
N SER A 118 1.30 -11.58 -15.86
CA SER A 118 0.73 -10.58 -14.98
C SER A 118 1.69 -9.44 -14.67
N GLN A 119 1.12 -8.30 -14.24
CA GLN A 119 1.88 -7.10 -13.92
C GLN A 119 1.44 -6.58 -12.55
N ASN A 120 2.39 -6.43 -11.65
CA ASN A 120 2.21 -5.80 -10.34
C ASN A 120 2.90 -4.44 -10.31
N SER A 121 2.18 -3.42 -9.87
CA SER A 121 2.75 -2.10 -9.61
C SER A 121 2.49 -1.69 -8.16
N TYR A 122 3.49 -1.14 -7.52
CA TYR A 122 3.36 -0.46 -6.24
C TYR A 122 3.63 1.03 -6.39
N ARG A 123 2.72 1.87 -5.88
CA ARG A 123 2.90 3.33 -5.82
C ARG A 123 2.80 3.80 -4.38
N GLY A 124 3.88 4.38 -3.86
CA GLY A 124 3.94 4.87 -2.50
C GLY A 124 4.17 6.37 -2.44
N LEU A 125 3.39 7.08 -1.61
CA LEU A 125 3.67 8.45 -1.23
C LEU A 125 3.93 8.50 0.27
N VAL A 126 5.08 9.05 0.65
CA VAL A 126 5.36 9.50 2.02
C VAL A 126 5.56 11.00 1.99
N LYS A 127 4.68 11.72 2.66
CA LYS A 127 4.76 13.17 2.77
C LYS A 127 4.89 13.59 4.24
N VAL A 128 5.95 14.33 4.55
CA VAL A 128 6.17 14.92 5.87
C VAL A 128 6.06 16.42 5.76
N LEU A 129 5.04 17.00 6.40
CA LEU A 129 4.82 18.44 6.41
C LEU A 129 5.79 19.16 7.35
N PRO A 130 5.98 20.50 7.19
CA PRO A 130 6.88 21.26 8.06
C PRO A 130 6.54 21.18 9.55
N SER A 131 5.26 20.95 9.90
CA SER A 131 4.79 20.80 11.30
C SER A 131 5.10 19.43 11.91
N ALA A 132 5.41 18.41 11.11
CA ALA A 132 5.57 17.04 11.56
C ALA A 132 6.98 16.78 12.10
N GLU A 133 7.33 17.43 13.22
CA GLU A 133 8.60 17.23 13.90
C GLU A 133 8.76 15.77 14.35
N ASN A 134 9.98 15.23 14.20
CA ASN A 134 10.35 13.86 14.59
C ASN A 134 9.48 12.76 13.94
N ALA A 135 8.92 13.02 12.78
CA ALA A 135 8.20 12.00 12.02
C ALA A 135 9.14 10.85 11.62
N ARG A 136 8.62 9.62 11.64
CA ARG A 136 9.37 8.43 11.23
C ARG A 136 8.56 7.61 10.24
N ASN A 137 9.21 7.20 9.15
CA ASN A 137 8.65 6.24 8.20
C ASN A 137 9.62 5.09 7.97
N PHE A 138 9.06 3.88 7.90
CA PHE A 138 9.72 2.70 7.37
C PHE A 138 8.90 2.14 6.20
N THR A 139 9.53 1.93 5.07
CA THR A 139 8.91 1.36 3.87
C THR A 139 9.72 0.19 3.34
N GLN A 140 9.08 -0.96 3.16
CA GLN A 140 9.64 -2.14 2.52
C GLN A 140 8.74 -2.61 1.39
N CYS A 141 9.31 -2.77 0.19
CA CYS A 141 8.61 -3.23 -1.01
C CYS A 141 9.35 -4.42 -1.61
N ASP A 142 8.75 -5.62 -1.52
CA ASP A 142 9.35 -6.84 -2.04
C ASP A 142 8.52 -7.39 -3.20
N SER A 143 9.20 -7.81 -4.26
CA SER A 143 8.57 -8.40 -5.44
C SER A 143 9.19 -9.76 -5.76
N LEU A 144 8.34 -10.74 -6.06
CA LEU A 144 8.73 -12.07 -6.49
C LEU A 144 8.14 -12.35 -7.88
N LEU A 145 9.01 -12.63 -8.85
CA LEU A 145 8.66 -12.97 -10.22
C LEU A 145 8.81 -14.46 -10.45
N LEU A 146 7.72 -15.14 -10.83
CA LEU A 146 7.66 -16.59 -11.02
C LEU A 146 7.65 -17.02 -12.49
N SER A 147 7.78 -16.08 -13.43
CA SER A 147 7.85 -16.39 -14.86
C SER A 147 8.67 -15.33 -15.61
N SER A 148 9.03 -15.62 -16.85
CA SER A 148 9.79 -14.69 -17.71
C SER A 148 8.96 -13.50 -18.19
N ASP A 149 7.65 -13.66 -18.36
CA ASP A 149 6.76 -12.69 -19.00
C ASP A 149 5.99 -11.82 -18.00
N CYS A 150 6.12 -12.09 -16.70
CA CYS A 150 5.51 -11.25 -15.66
C CYS A 150 6.41 -10.07 -15.28
N GLY A 151 5.81 -9.06 -14.66
CA GLY A 151 6.54 -7.85 -14.26
C GLY A 151 6.18 -7.35 -12.87
N ALA A 152 7.12 -6.60 -12.29
CA ALA A 152 6.92 -5.81 -11.08
C ALA A 152 7.50 -4.41 -11.27
N HIS A 153 6.75 -3.40 -10.83
CA HIS A 153 7.10 -2.00 -10.98
C HIS A 153 6.91 -1.28 -9.65
N THR A 154 7.91 -0.52 -9.23
CA THR A 154 7.85 0.23 -7.96
C THR A 154 8.07 1.72 -8.24
N PHE A 155 7.10 2.54 -7.79
CA PHE A 155 7.10 4.00 -7.96
C PHE A 155 7.02 4.69 -6.60
N PRO A 156 8.13 4.78 -5.86
CA PRO A 156 8.17 5.52 -4.61
C PRO A 156 8.20 7.02 -4.88
N TYR A 157 7.46 7.78 -4.08
CA TYR A 157 7.53 9.23 -4.06
C TYR A 157 7.62 9.73 -2.61
N MET A 158 8.62 10.55 -2.34
CA MET A 158 8.87 11.08 -1.00
C MET A 158 8.99 12.60 -1.06
N GLU A 159 8.24 13.28 -0.20
CA GLU A 159 8.27 14.73 -0.04
C GLU A 159 8.48 15.04 1.45
N ILE A 160 9.73 15.35 1.82
CA ILE A 160 10.13 15.53 3.22
C ILE A 160 10.43 17.01 3.43
N LEU A 161 9.55 17.69 4.15
CA LEU A 161 9.60 19.12 4.40
C LEU A 161 9.99 19.48 5.84
N ASN A 162 10.48 18.52 6.63
CA ASN A 162 10.97 18.73 8.00
C ASN A 162 12.26 17.94 8.22
N ASP A 163 13.33 18.64 8.59
CA ASP A 163 14.69 18.09 8.73
C ASP A 163 14.85 17.11 9.91
N SER A 164 13.94 17.11 10.87
CA SER A 164 13.95 16.16 11.99
C SER A 164 13.34 14.79 11.64
N ALA A 165 12.79 14.64 10.43
CA ALA A 165 12.20 13.39 10.00
C ALA A 165 13.25 12.32 9.67
N VAL A 166 12.91 11.06 9.96
CA VAL A 166 13.71 9.90 9.56
C VAL A 166 12.86 9.01 8.66
N VAL A 167 13.35 8.78 7.45
CA VAL A 167 12.67 7.97 6.43
C VAL A 167 13.60 6.87 5.93
N GLU A 168 13.16 5.63 6.05
CA GLU A 168 13.87 4.45 5.59
C GLU A 168 13.05 3.79 4.47
N HIS A 169 13.70 3.48 3.35
CA HIS A 169 13.05 2.81 2.23
C HIS A 169 13.92 1.69 1.67
N GLU A 170 13.38 0.49 1.67
CA GLU A 170 14.00 -0.70 1.10
C GLU A 170 13.11 -1.29 0.01
N ALA A 171 13.71 -1.77 -1.08
CA ALA A 171 13.01 -2.46 -2.14
C ALA A 171 13.84 -3.63 -2.66
N THR A 172 13.21 -4.79 -2.81
CA THR A 172 13.85 -5.98 -3.39
C THR A 172 12.99 -6.55 -4.52
N THR A 173 13.67 -7.13 -5.52
CA THR A 173 13.00 -7.89 -6.57
C THR A 173 13.79 -9.18 -6.78
N SER A 174 13.10 -10.31 -6.62
CA SER A 174 13.65 -11.63 -6.87
C SER A 174 12.92 -12.30 -8.03
N LYS A 175 13.67 -13.02 -8.87
CA LYS A 175 13.12 -13.80 -9.97
C LYS A 175 13.54 -15.26 -9.81
N ILE A 176 12.57 -16.16 -9.91
CA ILE A 176 12.81 -17.61 -9.96
C ILE A 176 12.73 -18.02 -11.42
N ASN A 177 13.80 -18.61 -11.93
CA ASN A 177 13.81 -19.28 -13.23
C ASN A 177 13.66 -20.79 -12.98
N GLU A 178 12.91 -21.45 -13.85
CA GLU A 178 12.93 -22.91 -13.96
C GLU A 178 14.14 -23.28 -14.83
N ASP A 179 15.29 -23.52 -14.20
CA ASP A 179 16.47 -24.17 -14.81
C ASP A 179 16.75 -25.47 -14.05
#